data_73a2217d15d92880db63a577d45203ea
#
_entry.id   73a2217d15d92880db63a577d45203ea
#
_cell.length_a   1.000
_cell.length_b   1.000
_cell.length_c   1.000
_cell.angle_alpha   90.00
_cell.angle_beta   90.00
_cell.angle_gamma   90.00
#
_symmetry.space_group_name_H-M   'P 1'
#
loop_
_entity.id
_entity.type
_entity.pdbx_description
1 polymer ?
#
loop_
_entity_poly.entity_id
_entity_poly.type
_entity_poly.pdbx_seq_one_letter_code
_entity_poly.pdbx_strand_id
1 'polypeptide(L)'
;MIRFSKSIAALVASGILTACATAGKDVASSYVSPMQYANYDCDQLRAESMRISGRVNQLTGRLDEAASNDKAIAGVGMILFWPALFTLGGTKQQEAELSRLKGEYDAIEATSTTKKCAA
;
A
#
# COMPACT_ATOMS: atom_id res chain seq x y z
N MET A 1 41.98 11.96 6.58
CA MET A 1 41.50 10.97 5.58
C MET A 1 40.67 9.84 6.18
N ILE A 2 40.86 9.43 7.41
CA ILE A 2 40.10 8.31 8.02
C ILE A 2 38.68 8.70 8.45
N ARG A 3 38.39 9.99 8.60
CA ARG A 3 37.05 10.49 9.03
C ARG A 3 35.97 10.49 7.91
N PHE A 4 36.36 10.50 6.65
CA PHE A 4 35.40 10.48 5.52
C PHE A 4 34.76 9.12 5.27
N SER A 5 35.47 8.04 5.61
CA SER A 5 35.00 6.67 5.38
C SER A 5 33.81 6.28 6.27
N LYS A 6 33.75 6.80 7.50
CA LYS A 6 32.66 6.50 8.44
C LYS A 6 31.35 7.20 8.08
N SER A 7 31.42 8.38 7.49
CA SER A 7 30.23 9.14 7.09
C SER A 7 29.55 8.56 5.85
N ILE A 8 30.32 8.00 4.93
CA ILE A 8 29.80 7.36 3.72
C ILE A 8 29.12 6.03 4.06
N ALA A 9 29.67 5.26 5.00
CA ALA A 9 29.07 4.01 5.46
C ALA A 9 27.73 4.23 6.16
N ALA A 10 27.59 5.31 6.92
CA ALA A 10 26.32 5.66 7.59
C ALA A 10 25.21 6.07 6.60
N LEU A 11 25.58 6.75 5.50
CA LEU A 11 24.61 7.17 4.46
C LEU A 11 24.11 5.97 3.64
N VAL A 12 24.96 4.98 3.39
CA VAL A 12 24.56 3.77 2.66
C VAL A 12 23.64 2.89 3.51
N ALA A 13 23.87 2.83 4.83
CA ALA A 13 23.02 2.06 5.75
C ALA A 13 21.59 2.64 5.88
N SER A 14 21.45 3.97 5.79
CA SER A 14 20.13 4.62 5.84
C SER A 14 19.27 4.38 4.60
N GLY A 15 19.89 4.14 3.44
CA GLY A 15 19.16 3.91 2.17
C GLY A 15 18.55 2.52 2.05
N ILE A 16 19.04 1.54 2.81
CA ILE A 16 18.59 0.14 2.72
C ILE A 16 17.28 -0.09 3.50
N LEU A 17 17.00 0.73 4.51
CA LEU A 17 15.82 0.59 5.36
C LEU A 17 14.49 1.00 4.68
N THR A 18 14.56 1.69 3.54
CA THR A 18 13.36 2.16 2.83
C THR A 18 12.90 1.23 1.69
N ALA A 19 13.61 0.12 1.47
CA ALA A 19 13.38 -0.77 0.32
C ALA A 19 12.45 -1.97 0.60
N CYS A 20 11.97 -2.17 1.84
CA CYS A 20 11.08 -3.27 2.18
C CYS A 20 9.65 -2.97 1.75
N ALA A 21 8.97 -3.97 1.13
CA ALA A 21 7.56 -3.86 0.81
C ALA A 21 6.71 -3.85 2.09
N THR A 22 5.72 -2.96 2.12
CA THR A 22 4.75 -2.88 3.21
C THR A 22 3.63 -3.89 2.98
N ALA A 23 3.31 -4.70 3.99
CA ALA A 23 2.16 -5.60 3.93
C ALA A 23 0.86 -4.80 3.75
N GLY A 24 -0.11 -5.35 3.01
CA GLY A 24 -1.35 -4.64 2.68
C GLY A 24 -2.12 -4.13 3.89
N LYS A 25 -2.15 -4.90 4.99
CA LYS A 25 -2.79 -4.50 6.26
C LYS A 25 -2.13 -3.29 6.94
N ASP A 26 -0.84 -3.08 6.68
CA ASP A 26 -0.04 -2.02 7.29
C ASP A 26 -0.03 -0.73 6.45
N VAL A 27 -0.62 -0.75 5.26
CA VAL A 27 -0.77 0.43 4.41
C VAL A 27 -1.86 1.33 4.99
N ALA A 28 -1.48 2.55 5.40
CA ALA A 28 -2.42 3.51 5.96
C ALA A 28 -3.35 4.07 4.89
N SER A 29 -4.60 4.35 5.28
CA SER A 29 -5.56 5.02 4.39
C SER A 29 -5.18 6.47 4.15
N SER A 30 -5.28 6.93 2.90
CA SER A 30 -5.21 8.35 2.58
C SER A 30 -6.59 8.97 2.75
N TYR A 31 -6.63 10.22 3.21
CA TYR A 31 -7.90 10.93 3.32
C TYR A 31 -8.52 11.18 1.96
N VAL A 32 -9.80 10.80 1.83
CA VAL A 32 -10.64 11.09 0.67
C VAL A 32 -11.93 11.75 1.18
N SER A 33 -12.29 12.90 0.60
CA SER A 33 -13.49 13.62 1.03
C SER A 33 -14.76 12.84 0.68
N PRO A 34 -15.68 12.65 1.63
CA PRO A 34 -17.01 12.08 1.33
C PRO A 34 -17.82 12.90 0.33
N MET A 35 -17.49 14.17 0.15
CA MET A 35 -18.18 15.07 -0.76
C MET A 35 -18.16 14.61 -2.22
N GLN A 36 -17.13 13.87 -2.63
CA GLN A 36 -17.07 13.35 -3.99
C GLN A 36 -18.14 12.28 -4.29
N TYR A 37 -18.75 11.71 -3.26
CA TYR A 37 -19.84 10.73 -3.37
C TYR A 37 -21.21 11.31 -3.01
N ALA A 38 -21.31 12.63 -2.80
CA ALA A 38 -22.54 13.29 -2.36
C ALA A 38 -23.73 13.07 -3.31
N ASN A 39 -23.46 12.93 -4.61
CA ASN A 39 -24.48 12.73 -5.65
C ASN A 39 -24.80 11.26 -5.92
N TYR A 40 -24.15 10.32 -5.23
CA TYR A 40 -24.39 8.89 -5.39
C TYR A 40 -25.60 8.47 -4.57
N ASP A 41 -26.48 7.64 -5.17
CA ASP A 41 -27.55 6.97 -4.43
C ASP A 41 -27.03 5.71 -3.69
N CYS A 42 -27.86 5.10 -2.88
CA CYS A 42 -27.47 3.92 -2.09
C CYS A 42 -27.01 2.74 -2.96
N ASP A 43 -27.65 2.52 -4.11
CA ASP A 43 -27.27 1.44 -5.02
C ASP A 43 -25.92 1.71 -5.70
N GLN A 44 -25.68 2.95 -6.09
CA GLN A 44 -24.40 3.37 -6.65
C GLN A 44 -23.27 3.25 -5.61
N LEU A 45 -23.53 3.65 -4.37
CA LEU A 45 -22.55 3.53 -3.27
C LEU A 45 -22.24 2.06 -3.00
N ARG A 46 -23.22 1.19 -3.03
CA ARG A 46 -23.03 -0.25 -2.86
C ARG A 46 -22.17 -0.83 -3.98
N ALA A 47 -22.50 -0.54 -5.23
CA ALA A 47 -21.74 -1.02 -6.38
C ALA A 47 -20.28 -0.57 -6.35
N GLU A 48 -20.04 0.70 -6.02
CA GLU A 48 -18.71 1.26 -5.90
C GLU A 48 -17.93 0.64 -4.73
N SER A 49 -18.57 0.44 -3.60
CA SER A 49 -18.00 -0.24 -2.44
C SER A 49 -17.54 -1.67 -2.79
N MET A 50 -18.35 -2.41 -3.52
CA MET A 50 -18.00 -3.77 -3.96
C MET A 50 -16.80 -3.76 -4.92
N ARG A 51 -16.78 -2.82 -5.87
CA ARG A 51 -15.66 -2.67 -6.81
C ARG A 51 -14.35 -2.37 -6.08
N ILE A 52 -14.38 -1.43 -5.16
CA ILE A 52 -13.22 -1.01 -4.38
C ILE A 52 -12.75 -2.15 -3.47
N SER A 53 -13.67 -2.84 -2.79
CA SER A 53 -13.34 -3.99 -1.94
C SER A 53 -12.62 -5.09 -2.70
N GLY A 54 -13.07 -5.40 -3.92
CA GLY A 54 -12.43 -6.38 -4.78
C GLY A 54 -10.99 -5.97 -5.14
N ARG A 55 -10.79 -4.71 -5.49
CA ARG A 55 -9.47 -4.18 -5.81
C ARG A 55 -8.56 -4.13 -4.58
N VAL A 56 -9.08 -3.71 -3.44
CA VAL A 56 -8.34 -3.72 -2.17
C VAL A 56 -7.85 -5.13 -1.82
N ASN A 57 -8.72 -6.13 -1.94
CA ASN A 57 -8.35 -7.51 -1.65
C ASN A 57 -7.26 -8.01 -2.61
N GLN A 58 -7.35 -7.67 -3.90
CA GLN A 58 -6.35 -8.05 -4.89
C GLN A 58 -4.99 -7.41 -4.58
N LEU A 59 -4.95 -6.11 -4.29
CA LEU A 59 -3.72 -5.40 -3.96
C LEU A 59 -3.12 -5.87 -2.64
N THR A 60 -3.96 -6.12 -1.64
CA THR A 60 -3.52 -6.64 -0.34
C THR A 60 -2.84 -8.00 -0.51
N GLY A 61 -3.42 -8.90 -1.30
CA GLY A 61 -2.81 -10.19 -1.60
C GLY A 61 -1.44 -10.06 -2.26
N ARG A 62 -1.31 -9.17 -3.23
CA ARG A 62 -0.03 -8.93 -3.93
C ARG A 62 1.04 -8.33 -3.01
N LEU A 63 0.67 -7.39 -2.16
CA LEU A 63 1.59 -6.76 -1.21
C LEU A 63 2.02 -7.73 -0.12
N ASP A 64 1.13 -8.59 0.34
CA ASP A 64 1.45 -9.62 1.31
C ASP A 64 2.41 -10.65 0.74
N GLU A 65 2.23 -11.07 -0.51
CA GLU A 65 3.18 -11.93 -1.21
C GLU A 65 4.55 -11.27 -1.35
N ALA A 66 4.60 -10.01 -1.76
CA ALA A 66 5.84 -9.26 -1.89
C ALA A 66 6.56 -9.13 -0.55
N ALA A 67 5.84 -8.81 0.53
CA ALA A 67 6.40 -8.72 1.87
C ALA A 67 6.96 -10.07 2.37
N SER A 68 6.29 -11.16 2.07
CA SER A 68 6.77 -12.51 2.38
C SER A 68 8.01 -12.87 1.59
N ASN A 69 8.05 -12.53 0.30
CA ASN A 69 9.21 -12.73 -0.56
C ASN A 69 10.41 -11.91 -0.11
N ASP A 70 10.21 -10.68 0.33
CA ASP A 70 11.27 -9.82 0.87
C ASP A 70 11.92 -10.43 2.10
N LYS A 71 11.13 -11.01 3.01
CA LYS A 71 11.64 -11.72 4.18
C LYS A 71 12.45 -12.96 3.79
N ALA A 72 11.98 -13.72 2.81
CA ALA A 72 12.68 -14.90 2.30
C ALA A 72 14.01 -14.50 1.64
N ILE A 73 14.02 -13.44 0.84
CA ILE A 73 15.20 -12.94 0.15
C ILE A 73 16.24 -12.42 1.16
N ALA A 74 15.80 -11.70 2.18
CA ALA A 74 16.68 -11.21 3.24
C ALA A 74 17.34 -12.38 4.01
N GLY A 75 16.67 -13.53 4.13
CA GLY A 75 17.19 -14.72 4.78
C GLY A 75 18.15 -15.56 3.94
N VAL A 76 18.04 -15.52 2.61
CA VAL A 76 18.80 -16.39 1.67
C VAL A 76 20.02 -15.67 1.05
N GLY A 77 20.13 -14.38 1.27
CA GLY A 77 21.24 -13.58 0.73
C GLY A 77 20.94 -12.96 -0.63
N MET A 78 21.16 -11.68 -0.72
CA MET A 78 20.90 -10.84 -1.90
C MET A 78 21.73 -11.19 -3.14
N ILE A 79 22.68 -12.13 -3.04
CA ILE A 79 23.65 -12.47 -4.07
C ILE A 79 23.01 -13.26 -5.22
N LEU A 80 21.94 -14.01 -4.96
CA LEU A 80 21.30 -14.89 -5.94
C LEU A 80 20.09 -14.25 -6.65
N PHE A 81 19.58 -13.12 -6.17
CA PHE A 81 18.30 -12.55 -6.65
C PHE A 81 18.33 -11.04 -6.84
N TRP A 82 19.35 -10.53 -7.55
CA TRP A 82 19.32 -9.15 -8.00
C TRP A 82 18.04 -8.78 -8.81
N PRO A 83 17.39 -9.70 -9.57
CA PRO A 83 16.11 -9.38 -10.20
C PRO A 83 14.99 -9.08 -9.19
N ALA A 84 15.06 -9.62 -7.99
CA ALA A 84 14.08 -9.34 -6.94
C ALA A 84 14.15 -7.90 -6.42
N LEU A 85 15.27 -7.20 -6.61
CA LEU A 85 15.39 -5.78 -6.29
C LEU A 85 14.45 -4.92 -7.16
N PHE A 86 14.15 -5.33 -8.38
CA PHE A 86 13.16 -4.65 -9.23
C PHE A 86 11.74 -4.85 -8.72
N THR A 87 11.45 -5.99 -8.09
CA THR A 87 10.16 -6.27 -7.48
C THR A 87 9.93 -5.41 -6.24
N LEU A 88 10.98 -5.15 -5.46
CA LEU A 88 10.92 -4.26 -4.28
C LEU A 88 10.55 -2.82 -4.66
N GLY A 89 11.07 -2.30 -5.77
CA GLY A 89 10.72 -0.97 -6.28
C GLY A 89 9.29 -0.89 -6.83
N GLY A 90 8.71 -2.01 -7.32
CA GLY A 90 7.39 -2.06 -7.94
C GLY A 90 6.21 -1.97 -6.97
N THR A 91 6.41 -2.19 -5.67
CA THR A 91 5.33 -2.19 -4.68
C THR A 91 4.89 -0.80 -4.25
N LYS A 92 5.67 0.24 -4.45
CA LYS A 92 5.35 1.61 -4.03
C LYS A 92 4.11 2.17 -4.71
N GLN A 93 3.93 1.91 -6.01
CA GLN A 93 2.72 2.31 -6.73
C GLN A 93 1.48 1.55 -6.21
N GLN A 94 1.63 0.26 -5.93
CA GLN A 94 0.56 -0.56 -5.37
C GLN A 94 0.19 -0.12 -3.95
N GLU A 95 1.16 0.22 -3.14
CA GLU A 95 0.94 0.78 -1.79
C GLU A 95 0.18 2.11 -1.86
N ALA A 96 0.57 3.01 -2.77
CA ALA A 96 -0.12 4.29 -2.98
C ALA A 96 -1.54 4.09 -3.48
N GLU A 97 -1.78 3.17 -4.42
CA GLU A 97 -3.10 2.82 -4.91
C GLU A 97 -3.97 2.25 -3.80
N LEU A 98 -3.44 1.32 -3.00
CA LEU A 98 -4.16 0.72 -1.88
C LEU A 98 -4.52 1.77 -0.83
N SER A 99 -3.60 2.66 -0.49
CA SER A 99 -3.84 3.76 0.44
C SER A 99 -5.01 4.64 -0.02
N ARG A 100 -5.05 5.00 -1.29
CA ARG A 100 -6.13 5.78 -1.89
C ARG A 100 -7.46 5.02 -1.87
N LEU A 101 -7.46 3.76 -2.26
CA LEU A 101 -8.67 2.93 -2.28
C LEU A 101 -9.26 2.71 -0.89
N LYS A 102 -8.42 2.53 0.11
CA LYS A 102 -8.87 2.47 1.51
C LYS A 102 -9.55 3.78 1.92
N GLY A 103 -8.98 4.91 1.53
CA GLY A 103 -9.57 6.23 1.77
C GLY A 103 -10.91 6.43 1.05
N GLU A 104 -11.02 5.98 -0.21
CA GLU A 104 -12.26 6.00 -0.97
C GLU A 104 -13.33 5.12 -0.32
N TYR A 105 -12.96 3.94 0.15
CA TYR A 105 -13.87 3.05 0.86
C TYR A 105 -14.42 3.71 2.12
N ASP A 106 -13.55 4.31 2.93
CA ASP A 106 -13.94 5.03 4.14
C ASP A 106 -14.90 6.18 3.81
N ALA A 107 -14.64 6.92 2.73
CA ALA A 107 -15.51 8.01 2.27
C ALA A 107 -16.88 7.50 1.82
N ILE A 108 -16.94 6.36 1.14
CA ILE A 108 -18.20 5.72 0.73
C ILE A 108 -18.99 5.26 1.95
N GLU A 109 -18.35 4.67 2.92
CA GLU A 109 -19.00 4.26 4.18
C GLU A 109 -19.56 5.46 4.93
N ALA A 110 -18.80 6.55 5.05
CA ALA A 110 -19.24 7.77 5.68
C ALA A 110 -20.47 8.35 4.95
N THR A 111 -20.46 8.37 3.62
CA THR A 111 -21.59 8.86 2.80
C THR A 111 -22.81 7.94 2.95
N SER A 112 -22.62 6.63 2.94
CA SER A 112 -23.69 5.64 3.15
C SER A 112 -24.37 5.82 4.51
N THR A 113 -23.58 6.06 5.54
CA THR A 113 -24.08 6.33 6.89
C THR A 113 -24.90 7.63 6.92
N THR A 114 -24.38 8.70 6.33
CA THR A 114 -25.08 9.99 6.24
C THR A 114 -26.41 9.87 5.51
N LYS A 115 -26.46 9.09 4.42
CA LYS A 115 -27.66 8.85 3.63
C LYS A 115 -28.57 7.77 4.20
N LYS A 116 -28.19 7.16 5.29
CA LYS A 116 -28.92 6.06 5.95
C LYS A 116 -29.20 4.88 4.99
N CYS A 117 -28.20 4.53 4.17
CA CYS A 117 -28.31 3.37 3.30
C CYS A 117 -28.38 2.08 4.14
N ALA A 118 -29.17 1.11 3.69
CA ALA A 118 -29.20 -0.21 4.29
C ALA A 118 -27.85 -0.92 4.08
N ALA A 119 -27.40 -1.61 5.09
CA ALA A 119 -26.15 -2.36 5.05
C ALA A 119 -26.21 -3.52 4.01
#